data_0b6fafec15589c16193b8a4111649856
#
_entry.id   0b6fafec15589c16193b8a4111649856
#
_cell.length_a   1.000
_cell.length_b   1.000
_cell.length_c   1.000
_cell.angle_alpha   90.00
_cell.angle_beta   90.00
_cell.angle_gamma   90.00
#
_symmetry.space_group_name_H-M   'P 1'
#
loop_
_entity.id
_entity.type
_entity.pdbx_description
1 polymer ?
#
loop_
_entity_poly.entity_id
_entity_poly.type
_entity_poly.pdbx_seq_one_letter_code
_entity_poly.pdbx_strand_id
1 'polypeptide(L)'
;MIQQDNAPSHVPVDDAVFAAAVARTGLDIRLMNQPPNSPDMNCLDLGFFASLQSLTDRTTSRNMDELIQNVYIEYQNYNPILLNRVFLTLQTCMIQVMKDNGGNRYKIPHMNKERLEAQGMLPTTLSCDSQLVQRAFELLNT
;
A
#
# COMPACT_ATOMS: atom_id res chain seq x y z
N MET A 1 9.57 6.36 4.90
CA MET A 1 9.94 4.96 4.62
C MET A 1 9.41 4.60 3.25
N ILE A 2 10.16 3.89 2.43
CA ILE A 2 9.75 3.37 1.13
C ILE A 2 9.74 1.85 1.22
N GLN A 3 8.58 1.24 0.99
CA GLN A 3 8.43 -0.21 0.90
C GLN A 3 8.57 -0.65 -0.54
N GLN A 4 9.30 -1.74 -0.76
CA GLN A 4 9.43 -2.41 -2.05
C GLN A 4 9.12 -3.91 -1.90
N ASP A 5 8.67 -4.57 -2.96
CA ASP A 5 8.55 -6.02 -2.99
C ASP A 5 9.93 -6.70 -3.04
N ASN A 6 9.95 -8.03 -3.03
CA ASN A 6 11.20 -8.79 -3.01
C ASN A 6 11.72 -9.12 -4.42
N ALA A 7 11.42 -8.29 -5.44
CA ALA A 7 11.91 -8.54 -6.79
C ALA A 7 13.44 -8.43 -6.86
N PRO A 8 14.13 -9.35 -7.55
CA PRO A 8 15.60 -9.34 -7.63
C PRO A 8 16.20 -8.08 -8.29
N SER A 9 15.37 -7.32 -9.02
CA SER A 9 15.77 -6.07 -9.69
C SER A 9 15.75 -4.86 -8.76
N HIS A 10 15.23 -5.00 -7.55
CA HIS A 10 15.14 -3.90 -6.60
C HIS A 10 16.48 -3.62 -5.93
N VAL A 11 16.63 -2.36 -5.50
CA VAL A 11 17.82 -1.91 -4.77
C VAL A 11 17.87 -2.58 -3.40
N PRO A 12 18.99 -3.18 -2.98
CA PRO A 12 19.17 -3.71 -1.63
C PRO A 12 18.89 -2.65 -0.55
N VAL A 13 18.32 -3.04 0.58
CA VAL A 13 17.98 -2.11 1.67
C VAL A 13 19.20 -1.43 2.30
N ASP A 14 20.38 -2.05 2.16
CA ASP A 14 21.69 -1.59 2.63
C ASP A 14 22.57 -1.01 1.52
N ASP A 15 21.99 -0.68 0.35
CA ASP A 15 22.73 -0.13 -0.78
C ASP A 15 23.40 1.20 -0.46
N ALA A 16 24.73 1.25 -0.61
CA ALA A 16 25.53 2.42 -0.27
C ALA A 16 25.27 3.63 -1.21
N VAL A 17 24.92 3.38 -2.48
CA VAL A 17 24.64 4.43 -3.46
C VAL A 17 23.32 5.10 -3.11
N PHE A 18 22.30 4.29 -2.78
CA PHE A 18 21.02 4.80 -2.30
C PHE A 18 21.20 5.60 -1.00
N ALA A 19 21.92 5.06 -0.02
CA ALA A 19 22.18 5.74 1.26
C ALA A 19 22.88 7.09 1.05
N ALA A 20 23.89 7.16 0.17
CA ALA A 20 24.59 8.39 -0.17
C ALA A 20 23.69 9.40 -0.92
N ALA A 21 22.76 8.93 -1.75
CA ALA A 21 21.79 9.79 -2.42
C ALA A 21 20.80 10.40 -1.42
N VAL A 22 20.28 9.59 -0.49
CA VAL A 22 19.36 10.03 0.57
C VAL A 22 20.04 11.07 1.48
N ALA A 23 21.29 10.83 1.90
CA ALA A 23 22.04 11.75 2.76
C ALA A 23 22.14 13.17 2.16
N ARG A 24 22.20 13.29 0.83
CA ARG A 24 22.23 14.59 0.13
C ARG A 24 20.91 15.34 0.16
N THR A 25 19.81 14.66 0.40
CA THR A 25 18.47 15.29 0.44
C THR A 25 18.16 15.94 1.80
N GLY A 26 18.86 15.56 2.85
CA GLY A 26 18.53 15.93 4.24
C GLY A 26 17.26 15.28 4.79
N LEU A 27 16.67 14.31 4.07
CA LEU A 27 15.45 13.60 4.47
C LEU A 27 15.82 12.25 5.11
N ASP A 28 15.06 11.80 6.12
CA ASP A 28 15.15 10.43 6.67
C ASP A 28 14.32 9.48 5.77
N ILE A 29 14.93 9.01 4.69
CA ILE A 29 14.33 8.03 3.78
C ILE A 29 14.99 6.67 4.03
N ARG A 30 14.17 5.65 4.28
CA ARG A 30 14.64 4.28 4.49
C ARG A 30 13.90 3.34 3.57
N LEU A 31 14.63 2.36 3.00
CA LEU A 31 14.04 1.24 2.27
C LEU A 31 13.64 0.14 3.26
N MET A 32 12.56 -0.55 2.95
CA MET A 32 12.17 -1.80 3.60
C MET A 32 11.59 -2.77 2.60
N ASN A 33 11.88 -4.04 2.78
CA ASN A 33 11.27 -5.08 1.98
C ASN A 33 9.89 -5.44 2.54
N GLN A 34 8.98 -5.74 1.64
CA GLN A 34 7.69 -6.33 1.98
C GLN A 34 7.89 -7.69 2.64
N PRO A 35 7.09 -8.06 3.67
CA PRO A 35 7.10 -9.41 4.20
C PRO A 35 6.83 -10.44 3.09
N PRO A 36 7.55 -11.58 3.06
CA PRO A 36 7.33 -12.61 2.06
C PRO A 36 5.87 -13.10 2.05
N ASN A 37 5.36 -13.40 0.86
CA ASN A 37 4.00 -13.94 0.64
C ASN A 37 2.86 -13.08 1.23
N SER A 38 3.05 -11.75 1.27
CA SER A 38 2.09 -10.81 1.84
C SER A 38 1.71 -9.70 0.85
N PRO A 39 1.09 -10.00 -0.31
CA PRO A 39 0.70 -8.98 -1.30
C PRO A 39 -0.34 -8.00 -0.75
N ASP A 40 -1.11 -8.40 0.26
CA ASP A 40 -2.06 -7.58 1.00
C ASP A 40 -1.42 -6.54 1.93
N MET A 41 -0.09 -6.61 2.11
CA MET A 41 0.72 -5.61 2.80
C MET A 41 1.39 -4.62 1.84
N ASN A 42 1.10 -4.70 0.54
CA ASN A 42 1.56 -3.79 -0.49
C ASN A 42 0.35 -3.03 -1.08
N CYS A 43 0.27 -1.72 -0.85
CA CYS A 43 -0.85 -0.92 -1.34
C CYS A 43 -1.00 -0.93 -2.87
N LEU A 44 0.07 -1.14 -3.61
CA LEU A 44 0.06 -1.21 -5.07
C LEU A 44 -0.69 -2.46 -5.53
N ASP A 45 -0.32 -3.64 -4.98
CA ASP A 45 -0.94 -4.93 -5.31
C ASP A 45 -2.33 -5.06 -4.69
N LEU A 46 -2.53 -4.49 -3.50
CA LEU A 46 -3.78 -4.58 -2.74
C LEU A 46 -4.98 -3.94 -3.48
N GLY A 47 -4.72 -2.94 -4.33
CA GLY A 47 -5.82 -2.32 -5.05
C GLY A 47 -5.45 -1.17 -5.99
N PHE A 48 -4.27 -0.54 -5.83
CA PHE A 48 -3.93 0.61 -6.66
C PHE A 48 -3.77 0.22 -8.13
N PHE A 49 -3.00 -0.80 -8.45
CA PHE A 49 -2.78 -1.24 -9.83
C PHE A 49 -4.09 -1.72 -10.49
N ALA A 50 -4.89 -2.52 -9.80
CA ALA A 50 -6.18 -2.97 -10.32
C ALA A 50 -7.14 -1.80 -10.58
N SER A 51 -7.15 -0.80 -9.71
CA SER A 51 -7.95 0.40 -9.87
C SER A 51 -7.48 1.25 -11.05
N LEU A 52 -6.17 1.48 -11.19
CA LEU A 52 -5.59 2.22 -12.30
C LEU A 52 -5.84 1.53 -13.63
N GLN A 53 -5.65 0.21 -13.68
CA GLN A 53 -5.96 -0.60 -14.87
C GLN A 53 -7.43 -0.48 -15.26
N SER A 54 -8.35 -0.61 -14.31
CA SER A 54 -9.79 -0.46 -14.57
C SER A 54 -10.16 0.92 -15.12
N LEU A 55 -9.46 1.99 -14.73
CA LEU A 55 -9.64 3.32 -15.29
C LEU A 55 -9.10 3.39 -16.73
N THR A 56 -7.90 2.89 -16.96
CA THR A 56 -7.24 2.87 -18.27
C THR A 56 -8.03 2.05 -19.30
N ASP A 57 -8.60 0.91 -18.89
CA ASP A 57 -9.40 0.03 -19.77
C ASP A 57 -10.69 0.67 -20.29
N ARG A 58 -11.12 1.79 -19.73
CA ARG A 58 -12.26 2.57 -20.25
C ARG A 58 -11.94 3.31 -21.55
N THR A 59 -10.65 3.49 -21.82
CA THR A 59 -10.14 4.18 -23.02
C THR A 59 -9.48 3.17 -23.95
N THR A 60 -9.97 3.06 -25.18
CA THR A 60 -9.38 2.14 -26.17
C THR A 60 -8.03 2.68 -26.62
N SER A 61 -6.97 1.87 -26.49
CA SER A 61 -5.63 2.16 -26.99
C SER A 61 -5.37 1.38 -28.28
N ARG A 62 -4.87 2.03 -29.31
CA ARG A 62 -4.60 1.41 -30.63
C ARG A 62 -3.20 0.82 -30.73
N ASN A 63 -2.29 1.28 -29.89
CA ASN A 63 -0.89 0.87 -29.85
C ASN A 63 -0.33 1.05 -28.43
N MET A 64 0.92 0.62 -28.24
CA MET A 64 1.58 0.66 -26.93
C MET A 64 1.81 2.09 -26.44
N ASP A 65 2.14 3.03 -27.33
CA ASP A 65 2.40 4.42 -26.94
C ASP A 65 1.13 5.11 -26.42
N GLU A 66 -0.01 4.85 -27.09
CA GLU A 66 -1.32 5.33 -26.61
C GLU A 66 -1.69 4.70 -25.25
N LEU A 67 -1.41 3.41 -25.06
CA LEU A 67 -1.65 2.73 -23.79
C LEU A 67 -0.83 3.38 -22.67
N ILE A 68 0.46 3.58 -22.88
CA ILE A 68 1.35 4.24 -21.90
C ILE A 68 0.84 5.65 -21.60
N GLN A 69 0.44 6.41 -22.62
CA GLN A 69 -0.10 7.75 -22.44
C GLN A 69 -1.40 7.74 -21.64
N ASN A 70 -2.32 6.80 -21.91
CA ASN A 70 -3.57 6.66 -21.17
C ASN A 70 -3.31 6.30 -19.70
N VAL A 71 -2.41 5.36 -19.42
CA VAL A 71 -1.99 5.04 -18.05
C VAL A 71 -1.45 6.27 -17.33
N TYR A 72 -0.59 7.05 -17.98
CA TYR A 72 -0.01 8.26 -17.42
C TYR A 72 -1.09 9.32 -17.09
N ILE A 73 -2.05 9.51 -17.99
CA ILE A 73 -3.18 10.43 -17.81
C ILE A 73 -4.02 10.01 -16.60
N GLU A 74 -4.39 8.73 -16.53
CA GLU A 74 -5.19 8.20 -15.42
C GLU A 74 -4.44 8.28 -14.08
N TYR A 75 -3.13 8.05 -14.10
CA TYR A 75 -2.27 8.23 -12.92
C TYR A 75 -2.26 9.68 -12.43
N GLN A 76 -2.10 10.66 -13.33
CA GLN A 76 -2.08 12.10 -13.00
C GLN A 76 -3.42 12.58 -12.46
N ASN A 77 -4.51 12.02 -12.95
CA ASN A 77 -5.87 12.39 -12.57
C ASN A 77 -6.48 11.44 -11.51
N TYR A 78 -5.66 10.56 -10.92
CA TYR A 78 -6.16 9.54 -10.01
C TYR A 78 -6.88 10.16 -8.81
N ASN A 79 -8.11 9.68 -8.55
CA ASN A 79 -8.96 10.22 -7.51
C ASN A 79 -8.38 9.94 -6.11
N PRO A 80 -8.07 10.97 -5.29
CA PRO A 80 -7.54 10.80 -3.94
C PRO A 80 -8.43 9.97 -3.01
N ILE A 81 -9.75 9.95 -3.25
CA ILE A 81 -10.68 9.15 -2.45
C ILE A 81 -10.47 7.66 -2.72
N LEU A 82 -10.25 7.27 -3.99
CA LEU A 82 -9.92 5.89 -4.33
C LEU A 82 -8.60 5.47 -3.68
N LEU A 83 -7.59 6.36 -3.70
CA LEU A 83 -6.32 6.12 -3.02
C LEU A 83 -6.52 5.94 -1.51
N ASN A 84 -7.32 6.80 -0.87
CA ASN A 84 -7.67 6.66 0.55
C ASN A 84 -8.33 5.30 0.84
N ARG A 85 -9.22 4.82 -0.02
CA ARG A 85 -9.86 3.51 0.13
C ARG A 85 -8.85 2.36 0.11
N VAL A 86 -7.78 2.46 -0.72
CA VAL A 86 -6.69 1.47 -0.75
C VAL A 86 -5.90 1.50 0.56
N PHE A 87 -5.51 2.68 1.04
CA PHE A 87 -4.80 2.82 2.31
C PHE A 87 -5.61 2.37 3.53
N LEU A 88 -6.92 2.59 3.54
CA LEU A 88 -7.80 2.05 4.58
C LEU A 88 -7.85 0.52 4.55
N THR A 89 -7.81 -0.09 3.35
CA THR A 89 -7.70 -1.55 3.24
C THR A 89 -6.36 -2.03 3.80
N LEU A 90 -5.25 -1.38 3.47
CA LEU A 90 -3.92 -1.71 4.00
C LEU A 90 -3.90 -1.63 5.53
N GLN A 91 -4.43 -0.55 6.12
CA GLN A 91 -4.52 -0.41 7.58
C GLN A 91 -5.37 -1.53 8.20
N THR A 92 -6.45 -1.95 7.52
CA THR A 92 -7.25 -3.08 7.96
C THR A 92 -6.46 -4.38 7.93
N CYS A 93 -5.67 -4.64 6.88
CA CYS A 93 -4.76 -5.79 6.79
C CYS A 93 -3.74 -5.77 7.94
N MET A 94 -3.09 -4.64 8.19
CA MET A 94 -2.15 -4.49 9.31
C MET A 94 -2.78 -4.86 10.67
N ILE A 95 -4.00 -4.42 10.93
CA ILE A 95 -4.74 -4.77 12.14
C ILE A 95 -5.02 -6.28 12.20
N GLN A 96 -5.37 -6.92 11.07
CA GLN A 96 -5.60 -8.37 11.04
C GLN A 96 -4.31 -9.16 11.25
N VAL A 97 -3.18 -8.75 10.66
CA VAL A 97 -1.87 -9.35 10.91
C VAL A 97 -1.52 -9.32 12.39
N MET A 98 -1.72 -8.19 13.09
CA MET A 98 -1.50 -8.11 14.53
C MET A 98 -2.44 -9.05 15.32
N LYS A 99 -3.71 -9.17 14.92
CA LYS A 99 -4.67 -10.08 15.56
C LYS A 99 -4.30 -11.55 15.36
N ASP A 100 -3.72 -11.89 14.21
CA ASP A 100 -3.26 -13.24 13.86
C ASP A 100 -1.80 -13.51 14.26
N ASN A 101 -1.24 -12.68 15.17
CA ASN A 101 0.13 -12.78 15.69
C ASN A 101 1.21 -12.86 14.59
N GLY A 102 1.07 -12.07 13.54
CA GLY A 102 1.98 -12.05 12.40
C GLY A 102 1.63 -13.03 11.29
N GLY A 103 0.56 -13.78 11.40
CA GLY A 103 0.08 -14.71 10.37
C GLY A 103 -0.57 -14.00 9.19
N ASN A 104 -0.78 -14.75 8.10
CA ASN A 104 -1.41 -14.27 6.86
C ASN A 104 -2.69 -15.05 6.48
N ARG A 105 -3.28 -15.79 7.41
CA ARG A 105 -4.47 -16.64 7.18
C ARG A 105 -5.77 -15.97 7.60
N TYR A 106 -5.87 -14.67 7.45
CA TYR A 106 -7.07 -13.90 7.78
C TYR A 106 -7.88 -13.52 6.53
N LYS A 107 -9.14 -13.23 6.75
CA LYS A 107 -9.99 -12.64 5.73
C LYS A 107 -9.99 -11.12 5.88
N ILE A 108 -9.74 -10.38 4.80
CA ILE A 108 -9.79 -8.92 4.82
C ILE A 108 -11.22 -8.47 5.12
N PRO A 109 -11.47 -7.74 6.22
CA PRO A 109 -12.80 -7.29 6.58
C PRO A 109 -13.35 -6.27 5.60
N HIS A 110 -14.63 -6.39 5.26
CA HIS A 110 -15.30 -5.44 4.41
C HIS A 110 -15.79 -4.22 5.21
N MET A 111 -15.28 -3.03 4.88
CA MET A 111 -15.57 -1.79 5.60
C MET A 111 -16.79 -1.03 5.10
N ASN A 112 -17.46 -1.47 4.03
CA ASN A 112 -18.53 -0.71 3.36
C ASN A 112 -18.10 0.74 3.03
N LYS A 113 -16.87 0.92 2.51
CA LYS A 113 -16.24 2.23 2.27
C LYS A 113 -17.09 3.16 1.41
N GLU A 114 -17.78 2.63 0.41
CA GLU A 114 -18.69 3.40 -0.45
C GLU A 114 -19.86 4.01 0.33
N ARG A 115 -20.44 3.24 1.24
CA ARG A 115 -21.51 3.74 2.11
C ARG A 115 -21.00 4.81 3.05
N LEU A 116 -19.83 4.61 3.67
CA LEU A 116 -19.22 5.60 4.56
C LEU A 116 -18.90 6.89 3.82
N GLU A 117 -18.40 6.80 2.60
CA GLU A 117 -18.13 7.95 1.75
C GLU A 117 -19.40 8.71 1.40
N ALA A 118 -20.45 8.02 0.94
CA ALA A 118 -21.74 8.64 0.65
C ALA A 118 -22.35 9.37 1.85
N GLN A 119 -22.00 8.95 3.06
CA GLN A 119 -22.42 9.59 4.33
C GLN A 119 -21.44 10.68 4.82
N GLY A 120 -20.34 10.94 4.09
CA GLY A 120 -19.29 11.87 4.53
C GLY A 120 -18.50 11.39 5.76
N MET A 121 -18.56 10.08 6.07
CA MET A 121 -17.96 9.48 7.26
C MET A 121 -16.76 8.57 6.95
N LEU A 122 -16.27 8.56 5.72
CA LEU A 122 -15.10 7.76 5.36
C LEU A 122 -13.86 8.34 6.06
N PRO A 123 -13.21 7.61 6.99
CA PRO A 123 -12.02 8.11 7.66
C PRO A 123 -10.80 8.12 6.72
N THR A 124 -9.73 8.79 7.13
CA THR A 124 -8.40 8.69 6.49
C THR A 124 -7.47 7.74 7.25
N THR A 125 -7.75 7.52 8.51
CA THR A 125 -6.99 6.65 9.41
C THR A 125 -7.91 5.79 10.26
N LEU A 126 -7.50 4.55 10.53
CA LEU A 126 -8.16 3.65 11.45
C LEU A 126 -7.48 3.72 12.81
N SER A 127 -8.28 3.75 13.87
CA SER A 127 -7.77 3.54 15.22
C SER A 127 -7.47 2.05 15.45
N CYS A 128 -6.40 1.76 16.18
CA CYS A 128 -6.05 0.43 16.61
C CYS A 128 -6.14 0.34 18.13
N ASP A 129 -6.59 -0.80 18.63
CA ASP A 129 -6.64 -1.08 20.06
C ASP A 129 -5.22 -1.07 20.66
N SER A 130 -5.02 -0.31 21.74
CA SER A 130 -3.71 -0.17 22.39
C SER A 130 -3.19 -1.48 22.98
N GLN A 131 -4.07 -2.37 23.46
CA GLN A 131 -3.67 -3.69 23.98
C GLN A 131 -3.21 -4.60 22.84
N LEU A 132 -3.84 -4.49 21.67
CA LEU A 132 -3.40 -5.23 20.47
C LEU A 132 -2.00 -4.78 20.03
N VAL A 133 -1.74 -3.47 20.03
CA VAL A 133 -0.42 -2.91 19.69
C VAL A 133 0.63 -3.38 20.71
N GLN A 134 0.33 -3.30 22.01
CA GLN A 134 1.23 -3.75 23.06
C GLN A 134 1.59 -5.23 22.92
N ARG A 135 0.60 -6.09 22.67
CA ARG A 135 0.83 -7.52 22.44
C ARG A 135 1.70 -7.78 21.21
N ALA A 136 1.50 -7.03 20.13
CA ALA A 136 2.34 -7.16 18.93
C ALA A 136 3.80 -6.78 19.22
N PHE A 137 4.05 -5.72 19.99
CA PHE A 137 5.41 -5.35 20.42
C PHE A 137 6.05 -6.41 21.31
N GLU A 138 5.31 -7.02 22.21
CA GLU A 138 5.81 -8.10 23.06
C GLU A 138 6.26 -9.33 22.23
N LEU A 139 5.48 -9.69 21.20
CA LEU A 139 5.83 -10.77 20.29
C LEU A 139 7.09 -10.49 19.45
N LEU A 140 7.38 -9.24 19.12
CA LEU A 140 8.57 -8.87 18.36
C LEU A 140 9.84 -8.85 19.21
N ASN A 141 9.72 -8.81 20.53
CA ASN A 141 10.83 -8.74 21.47
C ASN A 141 11.14 -10.08 22.18
N THR A 142 10.44 -11.16 21.77
CA THR A 142 10.71 -12.53 22.22
C THR A 142 11.53 -13.29 21.20
#